data_32a078b53737475c52518d9a9ea1e8e5
#
_entry.id   32a078b53737475c52518d9a9ea1e8e5
#
_cell.length_a   1.000
_cell.length_b   1.000
_cell.length_c   1.000
_cell.angle_alpha   90.00
_cell.angle_beta   90.00
_cell.angle_gamma   90.00
#
_symmetry.space_group_name_H-M   'P 1'
#
loop_
_entity.id
_entity.type
_entity.pdbx_description
1 polymer ?
#
loop_
_entity_poly.entity_id
_entity_poly.type
_entity_poly.pdbx_seq_one_letter_code
_entity_poly.pdbx_strand_id
1 'polypeptide(L)'
;MTVSSPEVVAGLRRRLWVYRMLVVGLCVALLGLLLGLRRALTPLPPPDVEVIDVRERMAALEKARPGASDVSETYFASDTSSVHQHLMGRGQTCPLHIHRAPFEATIIVSGEAHVWQVWGEEGRRMERRGVHGPGWLVASPPFTGHEWRNPDEGRALSNLVFTVPGFDGNLYVSAEDARLLRGTAPFAQEPREALAGLRKRGVKQEETPLPVLQGRMSRVLLEGGTWAVKATPGAPVVAYVAAGRGIAEVAEARPLHEGQLWVLRRDARVRSEEGSPVALYVFHPPPEAVAGR
;
A
#
# COMPACT_ATOMS: atom_id res chain seq x y z
N MET A 1 -24.64 27.25 -73.73
CA MET A 1 -24.31 26.09 -72.91
C MET A 1 -23.00 25.49 -73.42
N THR A 2 -21.89 25.74 -72.74
CA THR A 2 -20.57 25.23 -73.12
C THR A 2 -20.45 23.78 -72.65
N VAL A 3 -20.53 22.81 -73.52
CA VAL A 3 -20.30 21.40 -73.19
C VAL A 3 -18.81 21.23 -72.96
N SER A 4 -18.44 20.86 -71.72
CA SER A 4 -17.05 20.58 -71.33
C SER A 4 -16.52 19.41 -72.18
N SER A 5 -15.34 19.56 -72.82
CA SER A 5 -14.75 18.50 -73.61
C SER A 5 -14.56 17.20 -72.83
N PRO A 6 -14.71 16.02 -73.50
CA PRO A 6 -14.51 14.72 -72.77
C PRO A 6 -13.16 14.59 -72.10
N GLU A 7 -12.12 15.24 -72.61
CA GLU A 7 -10.77 15.25 -72.01
C GLU A 7 -10.69 16.00 -70.69
N VAL A 8 -11.43 17.11 -70.57
CA VAL A 8 -11.49 17.87 -69.28
C VAL A 8 -12.16 17.04 -68.16
N VAL A 9 -13.25 16.33 -68.56
CA VAL A 9 -13.97 15.44 -67.63
C VAL A 9 -13.09 14.26 -67.21
N ALA A 10 -12.35 13.66 -68.16
CA ALA A 10 -11.41 12.56 -67.82
C ALA A 10 -10.26 13.01 -66.88
N GLY A 11 -9.71 14.22 -67.17
CA GLY A 11 -8.67 14.82 -66.31
C GLY A 11 -9.15 15.09 -64.87
N LEU A 12 -10.39 15.61 -64.76
CA LEU A 12 -11.01 15.84 -63.42
C LEU A 12 -11.25 14.53 -62.64
N ARG A 13 -11.76 13.48 -63.34
CA ARG A 13 -11.96 12.16 -62.70
C ARG A 13 -10.65 11.54 -62.21
N ARG A 14 -9.55 11.66 -62.99
CA ARG A 14 -8.22 11.17 -62.60
C ARG A 14 -7.68 11.91 -61.38
N ARG A 15 -7.81 13.24 -61.34
CA ARG A 15 -7.42 14.05 -60.17
C ARG A 15 -8.22 13.67 -58.93
N LEU A 16 -9.55 13.53 -59.07
CA LEU A 16 -10.44 13.14 -57.98
C LEU A 16 -10.08 11.75 -57.43
N TRP A 17 -9.72 10.81 -58.29
CA TRP A 17 -9.27 9.47 -57.89
C TRP A 17 -7.95 9.53 -57.11
N VAL A 18 -6.97 10.31 -57.57
CA VAL A 18 -5.67 10.51 -56.84
C VAL A 18 -5.92 11.12 -55.48
N TYR A 19 -6.75 12.15 -55.36
CA TYR A 19 -7.09 12.73 -54.04
C TYR A 19 -7.77 11.74 -53.13
N ARG A 20 -8.67 10.92 -53.61
CA ARG A 20 -9.31 9.85 -52.80
C ARG A 20 -8.28 8.85 -52.29
N MET A 21 -7.35 8.42 -53.12
CA MET A 21 -6.29 7.49 -52.71
C MET A 21 -5.35 8.11 -51.70
N LEU A 22 -5.00 9.39 -51.82
CA LEU A 22 -4.19 10.11 -50.84
C LEU A 22 -4.90 10.23 -49.51
N VAL A 23 -6.19 10.56 -49.50
CA VAL A 23 -6.99 10.64 -48.27
C VAL A 23 -7.07 9.27 -47.57
N VAL A 24 -7.35 8.20 -48.32
CA VAL A 24 -7.39 6.85 -47.77
C VAL A 24 -6.03 6.45 -47.19
N GLY A 25 -4.93 6.72 -47.93
CA GLY A 25 -3.57 6.46 -47.44
C GLY A 25 -3.25 7.22 -46.12
N LEU A 26 -3.65 8.48 -46.05
CA LEU A 26 -3.48 9.30 -44.85
C LEU A 26 -4.29 8.77 -43.65
N CYS A 27 -5.55 8.38 -43.88
CA CYS A 27 -6.41 7.79 -42.87
C CYS A 27 -5.82 6.48 -42.31
N VAL A 28 -5.31 5.61 -43.21
CA VAL A 28 -4.65 4.35 -42.80
C VAL A 28 -3.38 4.63 -41.97
N ALA A 29 -2.56 5.59 -42.40
CA ALA A 29 -1.36 6.00 -41.67
C ALA A 29 -1.68 6.57 -40.29
N LEU A 30 -2.71 7.44 -40.19
CA LEU A 30 -3.17 7.99 -38.90
C LEU A 30 -3.72 6.90 -37.97
N LEU A 31 -4.52 5.98 -38.51
CA LEU A 31 -5.04 4.85 -37.74
C LEU A 31 -3.90 3.97 -37.22
N GLY A 32 -2.91 3.66 -38.06
CA GLY A 32 -1.71 2.91 -37.64
C GLY A 32 -0.91 3.62 -36.53
N LEU A 33 -0.75 4.95 -36.67
CA LEU A 33 -0.10 5.77 -35.63
C LEU A 33 -0.89 5.76 -34.32
N LEU A 34 -2.21 5.93 -34.38
CA LEU A 34 -3.07 5.90 -33.17
C LEU A 34 -3.04 4.54 -32.47
N LEU A 35 -3.07 3.44 -33.23
CA LEU A 35 -2.98 2.09 -32.67
C LEU A 35 -1.60 1.84 -32.07
N GLY A 36 -0.53 2.30 -32.71
CA GLY A 36 0.84 2.25 -32.21
C GLY A 36 1.00 3.05 -30.90
N LEU A 37 0.47 4.28 -30.89
CA LEU A 37 0.49 5.15 -29.70
C LEU A 37 -0.30 4.53 -28.55
N ARG A 38 -1.50 4.00 -28.82
CA ARG A 38 -2.31 3.30 -27.80
C ARG A 38 -1.55 2.11 -27.21
N ARG A 39 -0.87 1.31 -28.03
CA ARG A 39 -0.08 0.17 -27.56
C ARG A 39 1.13 0.61 -26.73
N ALA A 40 1.81 1.68 -27.16
CA ALA A 40 2.95 2.24 -26.43
C ALA A 40 2.57 2.90 -25.09
N LEU A 41 1.36 3.46 -25.01
CA LEU A 41 0.83 4.10 -23.80
C LEU A 41 0.05 3.15 -22.89
N THR A 42 -0.21 1.89 -23.32
CA THR A 42 -0.84 0.90 -22.44
C THR A 42 0.17 0.46 -21.37
N PRO A 43 -0.10 0.72 -20.09
CA PRO A 43 0.77 0.27 -19.02
C PRO A 43 0.96 -1.25 -19.09
N LEU A 44 2.17 -1.70 -18.88
CA LEU A 44 2.41 -3.14 -18.71
C LEU A 44 1.63 -3.63 -17.48
N PRO A 45 1.08 -4.84 -17.52
CA PRO A 45 0.43 -5.40 -16.34
C PRO A 45 1.45 -5.45 -15.20
N PRO A 46 1.02 -5.15 -13.97
CA PRO A 46 1.91 -5.21 -12.83
C PRO A 46 2.46 -6.64 -12.68
N PRO A 47 3.69 -6.80 -12.16
CA PRO A 47 4.29 -8.11 -11.97
C PRO A 47 3.45 -8.95 -11.00
N ASP A 48 3.45 -10.28 -11.19
CA ASP A 48 2.74 -11.23 -10.31
C ASP A 48 3.21 -11.12 -8.84
N VAL A 49 4.46 -10.74 -8.66
CA VAL A 49 5.08 -10.54 -7.35
C VAL A 49 6.00 -9.33 -7.42
N GLU A 50 5.76 -8.41 -6.52
CA GLU A 50 6.62 -7.24 -6.29
C GLU A 50 7.19 -7.32 -4.89
N VAL A 51 8.50 -7.13 -4.76
CA VAL A 51 9.21 -7.11 -3.48
C VAL A 51 9.89 -5.77 -3.32
N ILE A 52 9.55 -5.09 -2.23
CA ILE A 52 10.07 -3.77 -1.91
C ILE A 52 10.82 -3.88 -0.58
N ASP A 53 12.11 -3.60 -0.59
CA ASP A 53 12.82 -3.36 0.66
C ASP A 53 12.49 -1.95 1.15
N VAL A 54 11.57 -1.90 2.12
CA VAL A 54 11.03 -0.64 2.63
C VAL A 54 12.11 0.17 3.35
N ARG A 55 13.09 -0.47 3.99
CA ARG A 55 14.20 0.21 4.67
C ARG A 55 15.17 0.85 3.69
N GLU A 56 15.57 0.10 2.65
CA GLU A 56 16.44 0.64 1.60
C GLU A 56 15.77 1.80 0.86
N ARG A 57 14.47 1.64 0.57
CA ARG A 57 13.69 2.68 -0.11
C ARG A 57 13.64 3.96 0.70
N MET A 58 13.49 3.85 2.03
CA MET A 58 13.52 5.00 2.95
C MET A 58 14.86 5.68 2.99
N ALA A 59 15.93 4.91 3.14
CA ALA A 59 17.26 5.45 3.15
C ALA A 59 17.55 6.23 1.84
N ALA A 60 17.06 5.72 0.70
CA ALA A 60 17.16 6.41 -0.57
C ALA A 60 16.35 7.72 -0.61
N LEU A 61 15.13 7.73 -0.07
CA LEU A 61 14.29 8.93 0.02
C LEU A 61 14.90 9.99 0.95
N GLU A 62 15.38 9.60 2.12
CA GLU A 62 16.05 10.51 3.06
C GLU A 62 17.31 11.12 2.43
N LYS A 63 18.08 10.31 1.71
CA LYS A 63 19.26 10.78 0.97
C LYS A 63 18.91 11.74 -0.17
N ALA A 64 17.84 11.47 -0.89
CA ALA A 64 17.40 12.31 -2.01
C ALA A 64 16.77 13.63 -1.56
N ARG A 65 16.21 13.67 -0.35
CA ARG A 65 15.51 14.83 0.24
C ARG A 65 15.96 15.05 1.69
N PRO A 66 17.22 15.42 1.96
CA PRO A 66 17.71 15.62 3.31
C PRO A 66 16.87 16.67 4.07
N GLY A 67 16.41 16.33 5.26
CA GLY A 67 15.60 17.24 6.08
C GLY A 67 14.15 17.41 5.61
N ALA A 68 13.69 16.64 4.63
CA ALA A 68 12.28 16.61 4.26
C ALA A 68 11.45 16.10 5.44
N SER A 69 10.38 16.83 5.72
CA SER A 69 9.63 16.64 6.96
C SER A 69 8.43 15.73 6.82
N ASP A 70 8.00 15.47 5.61
CA ASP A 70 6.75 14.75 5.37
C ASP A 70 6.79 14.21 3.94
N VAL A 71 7.34 13.01 3.78
CA VAL A 71 7.47 12.37 2.48
C VAL A 71 6.69 11.07 2.50
N SER A 72 5.74 10.94 1.58
CA SER A 72 4.99 9.70 1.37
C SER A 72 5.31 9.11 0.01
N GLU A 73 5.40 7.78 -0.05
CA GLU A 73 5.47 7.01 -1.28
C GLU A 73 4.39 5.91 -1.24
N THR A 74 3.56 5.87 -2.26
CA THR A 74 2.48 4.89 -2.35
C THR A 74 2.96 3.63 -3.06
N TYR A 75 2.77 2.48 -2.44
CA TYR A 75 3.10 1.17 -2.99
C TYR A 75 1.90 0.44 -3.57
N PHE A 76 0.74 0.69 -3.00
CA PHE A 76 -0.52 0.16 -3.49
C PHE A 76 -1.64 1.16 -3.20
N ALA A 77 -2.51 1.40 -4.17
CA ALA A 77 -3.72 2.19 -4.01
C ALA A 77 -4.84 1.64 -4.88
N SER A 78 -6.04 1.64 -4.32
CA SER A 78 -7.30 1.37 -4.99
C SER A 78 -8.36 2.30 -4.42
N ASP A 79 -9.57 2.29 -5.00
CA ASP A 79 -10.69 3.08 -4.46
C ASP A 79 -11.08 2.67 -3.03
N THR A 80 -10.70 1.45 -2.62
CA THR A 80 -11.11 0.86 -1.35
C THR A 80 -10.01 0.74 -0.31
N SER A 81 -8.75 0.97 -0.67
CA SER A 81 -7.62 0.84 0.26
C SER A 81 -6.33 1.46 -0.27
N SER A 82 -5.42 1.76 0.63
CA SER A 82 -4.06 2.16 0.25
C SER A 82 -3.00 1.57 1.18
N VAL A 83 -1.80 1.39 0.64
CA VAL A 83 -0.57 1.08 1.38
C VAL A 83 0.49 2.08 0.93
N HIS A 84 0.93 2.89 1.85
CA HIS A 84 1.95 3.90 1.58
C HIS A 84 2.97 3.95 2.71
N GLN A 85 4.14 4.40 2.37
CA GLN A 85 5.21 4.66 3.31
C GLN A 85 5.22 6.14 3.66
N HIS A 86 5.44 6.43 4.93
CA HIS A 86 5.54 7.78 5.44
C HIS A 86 6.86 7.98 6.17
N LEU A 87 7.57 9.06 5.84
CA LEU A 87 8.79 9.50 6.50
C LEU A 87 8.50 10.74 7.33
N MET A 88 8.63 10.62 8.63
CA MET A 88 8.56 11.73 9.56
C MET A 88 9.98 12.22 9.87
N GLY A 89 10.27 13.49 9.66
CA GLY A 89 11.57 14.08 9.91
C GLY A 89 11.99 14.05 11.38
N ARG A 90 13.20 14.46 11.62
CA ARG A 90 13.86 14.49 12.94
C ARG A 90 13.13 15.43 13.89
N GLY A 91 12.83 14.99 15.10
CA GLY A 91 12.15 15.77 16.13
C GLY A 91 10.73 16.22 15.80
N GLN A 92 10.15 15.72 14.70
CA GLN A 92 8.86 16.16 14.21
C GLN A 92 7.68 15.55 14.96
N THR A 93 6.58 16.28 14.91
CA THR A 93 5.28 15.85 15.41
C THR A 93 4.24 16.00 14.31
N CYS A 94 3.50 14.93 14.02
CA CYS A 94 2.24 15.00 13.33
C CYS A 94 1.16 15.26 14.39
N PRO A 95 0.56 16.45 14.46
CA PRO A 95 -0.35 16.83 15.53
C PRO A 95 -1.59 15.94 15.61
N LEU A 96 -2.30 16.00 16.74
CA LEU A 96 -3.51 15.24 16.98
C LEU A 96 -4.53 15.43 15.85
N HIS A 97 -4.88 14.35 15.18
CA HIS A 97 -5.82 14.33 14.07
C HIS A 97 -6.67 13.05 14.08
N ILE A 98 -7.72 13.05 13.30
CA ILE A 98 -8.59 11.91 13.04
C ILE A 98 -8.71 11.67 11.55
N HIS A 99 -9.07 10.44 11.19
CA HIS A 99 -9.65 10.10 9.89
C HIS A 99 -11.15 9.88 10.06
N ARG A 100 -11.96 10.40 9.13
CA ARG A 100 -13.42 10.27 9.21
C ARG A 100 -13.92 8.93 8.73
N ALA A 101 -13.34 8.42 7.66
CA ALA A 101 -13.71 7.16 7.06
C ALA A 101 -12.62 6.08 7.19
N PRO A 102 -11.32 6.36 6.95
CA PRO A 102 -10.31 5.33 7.03
C PRO A 102 -10.10 4.77 8.43
N PHE A 103 -10.02 3.46 8.50
CA PHE A 103 -9.29 2.77 9.56
C PHE A 103 -7.82 2.79 9.16
N GLU A 104 -6.96 3.34 9.99
CA GLU A 104 -5.52 3.37 9.78
C GLU A 104 -4.82 2.30 10.61
N ALA A 105 -3.91 1.55 9.98
CA ALA A 105 -3.00 0.64 10.66
C ALA A 105 -1.57 0.95 10.21
N THR A 106 -0.72 1.32 11.15
CA THR A 106 0.64 1.81 10.90
C THR A 106 1.65 0.85 11.50
N ILE A 107 2.60 0.39 10.70
CA ILE A 107 3.74 -0.42 11.14
C ILE A 107 4.98 0.47 11.17
N ILE A 108 5.68 0.47 12.29
CA ILE A 108 6.95 1.17 12.41
C ILE A 108 8.03 0.35 11.72
N VAL A 109 8.67 0.94 10.71
CA VAL A 109 9.73 0.30 9.92
C VAL A 109 11.10 0.56 10.52
N SER A 110 11.35 1.83 10.91
CA SER A 110 12.59 2.23 11.57
C SER A 110 12.37 3.45 12.45
N GLY A 111 13.21 3.62 13.45
CA GLY A 111 13.08 4.68 14.45
C GLY A 111 12.17 4.26 15.61
N GLU A 112 11.89 5.23 16.48
CA GLU A 112 10.99 5.10 17.63
C GLU A 112 9.88 6.13 17.52
N ALA A 113 8.65 5.71 17.70
CA ALA A 113 7.48 6.58 17.65
C ALA A 113 6.88 6.75 19.06
N HIS A 114 6.70 7.99 19.49
CA HIS A 114 5.80 8.31 20.59
C HIS A 114 4.41 8.53 20.03
N VAL A 115 3.46 7.72 20.44
CA VAL A 115 2.08 7.78 19.94
C VAL A 115 1.13 8.12 21.07
N TRP A 116 0.31 9.12 20.86
CA TRP A 116 -0.78 9.47 21.74
C TRP A 116 -2.10 9.25 21.00
N GLN A 117 -3.00 8.45 21.58
CA GLN A 117 -4.30 8.13 21.02
C GLN A 117 -5.41 8.54 21.98
N VAL A 118 -6.49 9.12 21.43
CA VAL A 118 -7.64 9.65 22.19
C VAL A 118 -8.94 9.17 21.53
N TRP A 119 -9.86 8.64 22.32
CA TRP A 119 -11.16 8.18 21.82
C TRP A 119 -12.26 8.39 22.86
N GLY A 120 -13.52 8.23 22.45
CA GLY A 120 -14.67 8.29 23.33
C GLY A 120 -15.19 6.90 23.63
N GLU A 121 -15.44 6.61 24.92
CA GLU A 121 -16.05 5.37 25.34
C GLU A 121 -17.09 5.65 26.44
N GLU A 122 -18.32 5.22 26.20
CA GLU A 122 -19.46 5.46 27.12
C GLU A 122 -19.62 6.92 27.56
N GLY A 123 -19.38 7.88 26.63
CA GLY A 123 -19.46 9.31 26.92
C GLY A 123 -18.26 9.87 27.69
N ARG A 124 -17.24 9.06 27.96
CA ARG A 124 -15.99 9.49 28.61
C ARG A 124 -14.86 9.56 27.59
N ARG A 125 -13.96 10.50 27.82
CA ARG A 125 -12.70 10.58 27.10
C ARG A 125 -11.74 9.53 27.66
N MET A 126 -11.21 8.70 26.76
CA MET A 126 -10.14 7.77 27.02
C MET A 126 -8.89 8.17 26.28
N GLU A 127 -7.72 7.85 26.82
CA GLU A 127 -6.46 8.10 26.13
C GLU A 127 -5.44 6.99 26.42
N ARG A 128 -4.52 6.82 25.48
CA ARG A 128 -3.36 5.95 25.61
C ARG A 128 -2.13 6.64 25.03
N ARG A 129 -1.02 6.54 25.73
CA ARG A 129 0.30 6.94 25.24
C ARG A 129 1.19 5.72 25.20
N GLY A 130 1.98 5.61 24.15
CA GLY A 130 2.91 4.49 24.00
C GLY A 130 4.18 4.91 23.27
N VAL A 131 5.23 4.17 23.53
CA VAL A 131 6.51 4.25 22.81
C VAL A 131 6.65 2.95 22.04
N HIS A 132 6.83 3.05 20.75
CA HIS A 132 6.78 1.90 19.85
C HIS A 132 7.99 1.90 18.92
N GLY A 133 8.65 0.77 18.78
CA GLY A 133 9.82 0.58 17.92
C GLY A 133 9.53 -0.22 16.64
N PRO A 134 10.56 -0.57 15.88
CA PRO A 134 10.43 -1.30 14.62
C PRO A 134 9.67 -2.62 14.76
N GLY A 135 8.77 -2.88 13.83
CA GLY A 135 7.89 -4.04 13.78
C GLY A 135 6.57 -3.86 14.54
N TRP A 136 6.42 -2.89 15.42
CA TRP A 136 5.15 -2.60 16.07
C TRP A 136 4.08 -2.21 15.07
N LEU A 137 2.90 -2.79 15.25
CA LEU A 137 1.66 -2.38 14.60
C LEU A 137 0.85 -1.52 15.57
N VAL A 138 0.51 -0.30 15.15
CA VAL A 138 -0.36 0.63 15.88
C VAL A 138 -1.52 1.00 14.98
N ALA A 139 -2.75 0.86 15.45
CA ALA A 139 -3.92 1.10 14.63
C ALA A 139 -4.91 2.04 15.29
N SER A 140 -5.48 2.91 14.48
CA SER A 140 -6.46 3.93 14.87
C SER A 140 -7.73 3.75 14.05
N PRO A 141 -8.84 3.33 14.68
CA PRO A 141 -10.16 3.31 14.03
C PRO A 141 -10.61 4.71 13.60
N PRO A 142 -11.60 4.82 12.68
CA PRO A 142 -12.20 6.10 12.35
C PRO A 142 -12.63 6.89 13.58
N PHE A 143 -12.44 8.20 13.57
CA PHE A 143 -12.75 9.11 14.68
C PHE A 143 -11.97 8.85 15.98
N THR A 144 -10.94 8.01 15.96
CA THR A 144 -9.96 7.90 17.04
C THR A 144 -8.83 8.88 16.76
N GLY A 145 -8.66 9.86 17.65
CA GLY A 145 -7.58 10.83 17.55
C GLY A 145 -6.24 10.16 17.77
N HIS A 146 -5.25 10.53 16.96
CA HIS A 146 -3.87 10.09 17.17
C HIS A 146 -2.88 11.18 16.80
N GLU A 147 -1.83 11.25 17.60
CA GLU A 147 -0.67 12.10 17.42
C GLU A 147 0.56 11.20 17.32
N TRP A 148 1.43 11.51 16.38
CA TRP A 148 2.70 10.82 16.22
C TRP A 148 3.84 11.79 16.43
N ARG A 149 4.83 11.38 17.19
CA ARG A 149 6.05 12.15 17.40
C ARG A 149 7.26 11.29 17.15
N ASN A 150 8.20 11.78 16.37
CA ASN A 150 9.56 11.28 16.31
C ASN A 150 10.40 12.02 17.36
N PRO A 151 10.77 11.38 18.47
CA PRO A 151 11.57 12.04 19.50
C PRO A 151 13.04 12.19 19.11
N ASP A 152 13.52 11.43 18.13
CA ASP A 152 14.93 11.41 17.71
C ASP A 152 15.25 12.63 16.83
N GLU A 153 16.16 13.48 17.30
CA GLU A 153 16.63 14.64 16.55
C GLU A 153 17.74 14.29 15.55
N GLY A 154 18.25 13.07 15.60
CA GLY A 154 19.30 12.55 14.72
C GLY A 154 18.81 11.74 13.54
N ARG A 155 17.61 11.09 13.64
CA ARG A 155 17.09 10.15 12.66
C ARG A 155 15.64 10.42 12.31
N ALA A 156 15.29 10.11 11.09
CA ALA A 156 13.90 10.09 10.67
C ALA A 156 13.18 8.82 11.19
N LEU A 157 11.88 8.96 11.48
CA LEU A 157 10.97 7.86 11.75
C LEU A 157 10.31 7.41 10.46
N SER A 158 10.32 6.12 10.19
CA SER A 158 9.69 5.54 9.01
C SER A 158 8.54 4.63 9.39
N ASN A 159 7.41 4.86 8.75
CA ASN A 159 6.19 4.12 8.95
C ASN A 159 5.67 3.55 7.63
N LEU A 160 5.06 2.37 7.68
CA LEU A 160 4.27 1.78 6.61
C LEU A 160 2.80 1.84 7.04
N VAL A 161 1.98 2.55 6.28
CA VAL A 161 0.60 2.88 6.62
C VAL A 161 -0.36 2.14 5.70
N PHE A 162 -1.33 1.45 6.28
CA PHE A 162 -2.42 0.75 5.62
C PHE A 162 -3.73 1.45 5.96
N THR A 163 -4.57 1.70 4.97
CA THR A 163 -5.89 2.32 5.19
C THR A 163 -7.00 1.59 4.46
N VAL A 164 -8.17 1.54 5.09
CA VAL A 164 -9.43 1.02 4.53
C VAL A 164 -10.59 1.90 5.03
N PRO A 165 -11.37 2.56 4.14
CA PRO A 165 -11.07 2.81 2.73
C PRO A 165 -9.76 3.55 2.51
N GLY A 166 -9.46 3.96 1.28
CA GLY A 166 -8.27 4.72 0.95
C GLY A 166 -8.12 6.00 1.78
N PHE A 167 -6.90 6.50 1.90
CA PHE A 167 -6.58 7.67 2.71
C PHE A 167 -7.37 8.91 2.27
N ASP A 168 -8.03 9.60 3.22
CA ASP A 168 -8.89 10.78 2.99
C ASP A 168 -8.32 12.09 3.55
N GLY A 169 -7.07 12.07 4.03
CA GLY A 169 -6.39 13.21 4.65
C GLY A 169 -6.56 13.27 6.16
N ASN A 170 -5.89 14.23 6.77
CA ASN A 170 -5.90 14.46 8.22
C ASN A 170 -6.89 15.56 8.58
N LEU A 171 -7.80 15.29 9.51
CA LEU A 171 -8.60 16.32 10.18
C LEU A 171 -8.00 16.59 11.56
N TYR A 172 -7.31 17.71 11.71
CA TYR A 172 -6.73 18.13 12.99
C TYR A 172 -7.81 18.51 13.98
N VAL A 173 -7.67 18.05 15.22
CA VAL A 173 -8.68 18.20 16.27
C VAL A 173 -8.04 18.59 17.61
N SER A 174 -8.85 19.15 18.51
CA SER A 174 -8.49 19.28 19.92
C SER A 174 -8.83 18.01 20.68
N ALA A 175 -8.03 17.66 21.68
CA ALA A 175 -8.30 16.53 22.57
C ALA A 175 -9.59 16.68 23.38
N GLU A 176 -10.13 17.88 23.49
CA GLU A 176 -11.38 18.20 24.20
C GLU A 176 -12.62 18.09 23.29
N ASP A 177 -12.46 17.92 21.97
CA ASP A 177 -13.59 17.80 21.06
C ASP A 177 -14.23 16.41 21.07
N ALA A 178 -15.02 16.15 22.09
CA ALA A 178 -15.73 14.88 22.28
C ALA A 178 -16.68 14.51 21.12
N ARG A 179 -17.11 15.48 20.29
CA ARG A 179 -17.99 15.21 19.13
C ARG A 179 -17.22 14.57 18.00
N LEU A 180 -15.94 14.90 17.85
CA LEU A 180 -15.05 14.35 16.83
C LEU A 180 -14.30 13.10 17.32
N LEU A 181 -14.00 13.01 18.62
CA LEU A 181 -13.29 11.89 19.24
C LEU A 181 -14.27 10.80 19.70
N ARG A 182 -15.01 10.24 18.77
CA ARG A 182 -16.05 9.22 19.01
C ARG A 182 -15.70 7.82 18.47
N GLY A 183 -14.45 7.61 18.13
CA GLY A 183 -13.94 6.32 17.66
C GLY A 183 -13.91 5.27 18.76
N THR A 184 -13.60 4.05 18.37
CA THR A 184 -13.39 2.94 19.31
C THR A 184 -11.96 2.88 19.81
N ALA A 185 -11.71 2.00 20.79
CA ALA A 185 -10.37 1.80 21.36
C ALA A 185 -9.35 1.43 20.26
N PRO A 186 -8.18 2.06 20.29
CA PRO A 186 -7.10 1.75 19.36
C PRO A 186 -6.44 0.41 19.71
N PHE A 187 -5.73 -0.16 18.73
CA PHE A 187 -5.00 -1.42 18.86
C PHE A 187 -3.50 -1.18 18.72
N ALA A 188 -2.69 -1.92 19.50
CA ALA A 188 -1.25 -1.98 19.30
C ALA A 188 -0.70 -3.37 19.65
N GLN A 189 0.30 -3.82 18.88
CA GLN A 189 0.88 -5.15 19.05
C GLN A 189 2.36 -5.17 18.69
N GLU A 190 3.14 -5.90 19.48
CA GLU A 190 4.56 -6.19 19.30
C GLU A 190 4.74 -7.62 18.74
N PRO A 191 5.32 -7.78 17.52
CA PRO A 191 5.37 -9.08 16.87
C PRO A 191 6.42 -10.02 17.49
N ARG A 192 7.50 -9.50 18.08
CA ARG A 192 8.55 -10.32 18.68
C ARG A 192 8.10 -11.00 19.97
N GLU A 193 7.28 -10.33 20.78
CA GLU A 193 6.63 -10.94 21.96
C GLU A 193 5.71 -12.08 21.54
N ALA A 194 4.96 -11.87 20.46
CA ALA A 194 4.09 -12.90 19.91
C ALA A 194 4.88 -14.12 19.41
N LEU A 195 6.02 -13.91 18.75
CA LEU A 195 6.94 -15.00 18.35
C LEU A 195 7.51 -15.75 19.55
N ALA A 196 7.93 -15.03 20.59
CA ALA A 196 8.41 -15.66 21.82
C ALA A 196 7.32 -16.52 22.48
N GLY A 197 6.07 -16.05 22.47
CA GLY A 197 4.91 -16.81 22.93
C GLY A 197 4.65 -18.06 22.11
N LEU A 198 4.78 -18.00 20.78
CA LEU A 198 4.65 -19.15 19.86
C LEU A 198 5.68 -20.24 20.21
N ARG A 199 6.95 -19.86 20.34
CA ARG A 199 8.05 -20.75 20.73
C ARG A 199 7.77 -21.43 22.08
N LYS A 200 7.37 -20.65 23.09
CA LYS A 200 7.06 -21.18 24.43
C LYS A 200 5.95 -22.23 24.40
N ARG A 201 4.99 -22.12 23.48
CA ARG A 201 3.92 -23.09 23.29
C ARG A 201 4.32 -24.29 22.42
N GLY A 202 5.49 -24.29 21.77
CA GLY A 202 5.93 -25.31 20.86
C GLY A 202 5.11 -25.39 19.56
N VAL A 203 4.44 -24.28 19.18
CA VAL A 203 3.61 -24.20 17.98
C VAL A 203 4.46 -23.75 16.80
N LYS A 204 4.40 -24.47 15.68
CA LYS A 204 5.20 -24.17 14.48
C LYS A 204 4.63 -23.05 13.62
N GLN A 205 3.32 -22.83 13.69
CA GLN A 205 2.61 -21.84 12.89
C GLN A 205 1.37 -21.37 13.60
N GLU A 206 1.09 -20.07 13.50
CA GLU A 206 -0.15 -19.45 13.97
C GLU A 206 -0.53 -18.31 13.01
N GLU A 207 -1.77 -18.29 12.59
CA GLU A 207 -2.38 -17.15 11.91
C GLU A 207 -3.52 -16.61 12.78
N THR A 208 -3.46 -15.32 13.09
CA THR A 208 -4.42 -14.64 13.94
C THR A 208 -5.01 -13.45 13.22
N PRO A 209 -6.32 -13.43 12.92
CA PRO A 209 -6.99 -12.22 12.47
C PRO A 209 -6.84 -11.10 13.50
N LEU A 210 -6.54 -9.89 13.03
CA LEU A 210 -6.39 -8.72 13.88
C LEU A 210 -7.66 -7.85 13.81
N PRO A 211 -8.06 -7.22 14.92
CA PRO A 211 -9.25 -6.35 14.97
C PRO A 211 -8.97 -4.98 14.33
N VAL A 212 -8.29 -4.97 13.19
CA VAL A 212 -7.88 -3.76 12.47
C VAL A 212 -8.30 -3.84 11.01
N LEU A 213 -8.43 -2.69 10.35
CA LEU A 213 -8.81 -2.60 8.94
C LEU A 213 -10.06 -3.44 8.59
N GLN A 214 -11.06 -3.41 9.46
CA GLN A 214 -12.32 -4.19 9.30
C GLN A 214 -12.06 -5.71 9.21
N GLY A 215 -11.07 -6.24 9.94
CA GLY A 215 -10.68 -7.64 9.90
C GLY A 215 -9.91 -8.07 8.65
N ARG A 216 -9.38 -7.11 7.89
CA ARG A 216 -8.63 -7.36 6.66
C ARG A 216 -7.14 -7.59 6.86
N MET A 217 -6.68 -7.53 8.08
CA MET A 217 -5.28 -7.80 8.42
C MET A 217 -5.19 -9.00 9.37
N SER A 218 -4.22 -9.87 9.12
CA SER A 218 -3.84 -10.93 10.03
C SER A 218 -2.36 -10.84 10.39
N ARG A 219 -2.02 -11.43 11.52
CA ARG A 219 -0.64 -11.70 11.90
C ARG A 219 -0.34 -13.18 11.66
N VAL A 220 0.74 -13.47 10.93
CA VAL A 220 1.24 -14.82 10.70
C VAL A 220 2.57 -14.99 11.42
N LEU A 221 2.67 -16.01 12.26
CA LEU A 221 3.89 -16.36 12.99
C LEU A 221 4.33 -17.75 12.55
N LEU A 222 5.60 -17.91 12.21
CA LEU A 222 6.21 -19.17 11.75
C LEU A 222 7.46 -19.48 12.58
N GLU A 223 7.59 -20.72 13.04
CA GLU A 223 8.78 -21.28 13.71
C GLU A 223 9.03 -22.70 13.17
N GLY A 224 9.71 -22.82 12.04
CA GLY A 224 9.85 -24.10 11.34
C GLY A 224 8.55 -24.56 10.63
N GLY A 225 7.61 -23.63 10.38
CA GLY A 225 6.34 -23.88 9.72
C GLY A 225 6.27 -23.33 8.30
N THR A 226 5.14 -23.57 7.64
CA THR A 226 4.86 -23.09 6.28
C THR A 226 3.45 -22.48 6.22
N TRP A 227 3.37 -21.25 5.79
CA TRP A 227 2.10 -20.55 5.55
C TRP A 227 1.85 -20.41 4.04
N ALA A 228 0.64 -20.74 3.60
CA ALA A 228 0.21 -20.61 2.22
C ALA A 228 -0.74 -19.44 2.07
N VAL A 229 -0.42 -18.53 1.17
CA VAL A 229 -1.27 -17.42 0.80
C VAL A 229 -2.01 -17.73 -0.49
N LYS A 230 -3.31 -17.42 -0.50
CA LYS A 230 -4.17 -17.49 -1.68
C LYS A 230 -4.40 -16.08 -2.18
N ALA A 231 -3.95 -15.77 -3.39
CA ALA A 231 -4.29 -14.52 -4.05
C ALA A 231 -5.68 -14.62 -4.70
N THR A 232 -6.45 -13.56 -4.59
CA THR A 232 -7.75 -13.44 -5.27
C THR A 232 -7.54 -12.62 -6.55
N PRO A 233 -8.09 -13.03 -7.70
CA PRO A 233 -8.04 -12.23 -8.92
C PRO A 233 -8.55 -10.81 -8.67
N GLY A 234 -7.76 -9.80 -9.07
CA GLY A 234 -8.09 -8.39 -8.87
C GLY A 234 -7.87 -7.82 -7.45
N ALA A 235 -7.46 -8.67 -6.49
CA ALA A 235 -7.11 -8.22 -5.14
C ALA A 235 -5.77 -8.84 -4.72
N PRO A 236 -4.66 -8.09 -4.74
CA PRO A 236 -3.38 -8.59 -4.28
C PRO A 236 -3.40 -8.83 -2.77
N VAL A 237 -2.55 -9.73 -2.30
CA VAL A 237 -2.24 -9.85 -0.88
C VAL A 237 -0.98 -9.06 -0.60
N VAL A 238 -1.00 -8.22 0.42
CA VAL A 238 0.17 -7.43 0.82
C VAL A 238 0.71 -7.97 2.14
N ALA A 239 1.95 -8.45 2.14
CA ALA A 239 2.59 -9.02 3.32
C ALA A 239 3.84 -8.22 3.68
N TYR A 240 3.93 -7.76 4.94
CA TYR A 240 5.11 -7.08 5.48
C TYR A 240 5.82 -8.00 6.47
N VAL A 241 7.13 -8.14 6.32
CA VAL A 241 7.99 -8.93 7.22
C VAL A 241 8.36 -8.07 8.42
N ALA A 242 7.63 -8.24 9.51
CA ALA A 242 7.79 -7.44 10.72
C ALA A 242 8.96 -7.91 11.60
N ALA A 243 9.33 -9.18 11.51
CA ALA A 243 10.50 -9.73 12.22
C ALA A 243 11.00 -11.02 11.56
N GLY A 244 12.29 -11.25 11.64
CA GLY A 244 12.93 -12.50 11.26
C GLY A 244 13.22 -12.66 9.77
N ARG A 245 13.42 -13.91 9.36
CA ARG A 245 13.78 -14.27 7.99
C ARG A 245 13.27 -15.66 7.61
N GLY A 246 13.02 -15.86 6.33
CA GLY A 246 12.52 -17.12 5.79
C GLY A 246 12.71 -17.20 4.29
N ILE A 247 11.92 -18.04 3.64
CA ILE A 247 11.89 -18.21 2.20
C ILE A 247 10.45 -18.05 1.72
N ALA A 248 10.26 -17.24 0.70
CA ALA A 248 9.01 -17.14 -0.04
C ALA A 248 9.12 -17.94 -1.34
N GLU A 249 8.21 -18.86 -1.55
CA GLU A 249 8.07 -19.68 -2.76
C GLU A 249 6.89 -19.12 -3.58
N VAL A 250 7.22 -18.45 -4.68
CA VAL A 250 6.25 -17.90 -5.64
C VAL A 250 6.37 -18.60 -6.99
N ALA A 251 7.17 -18.12 -7.94
CA ALA A 251 7.60 -18.92 -9.11
C ALA A 251 8.94 -19.59 -8.82
N GLU A 252 9.79 -18.89 -8.09
CA GLU A 252 11.09 -19.33 -7.62
C GLU A 252 11.20 -19.03 -6.12
N ALA A 253 12.06 -19.79 -5.43
CA ALA A 253 12.34 -19.53 -4.03
C ALA A 253 13.17 -18.24 -3.89
N ARG A 254 12.71 -17.33 -3.05
CA ARG A 254 13.37 -16.06 -2.77
C ARG A 254 13.56 -15.85 -1.27
N PRO A 255 14.70 -15.31 -0.85
CA PRO A 255 14.90 -14.95 0.55
C PRO A 255 13.89 -13.89 0.98
N LEU A 256 13.38 -14.07 2.19
CA LEU A 256 12.45 -13.17 2.84
C LEU A 256 13.09 -12.71 4.14
N HIS A 257 13.14 -11.39 4.37
CA HIS A 257 13.75 -10.82 5.57
C HIS A 257 12.99 -9.60 6.10
N GLU A 258 13.23 -9.28 7.35
CA GLU A 258 12.64 -8.13 8.04
C GLU A 258 12.82 -6.83 7.25
N GLY A 259 11.74 -6.06 7.14
CA GLY A 259 11.70 -4.80 6.39
C GLY A 259 11.22 -4.93 4.96
N GLN A 260 10.97 -6.13 4.46
CA GLN A 260 10.40 -6.32 3.12
C GLN A 260 8.88 -6.23 3.11
N LEU A 261 8.35 -5.56 2.09
CA LEU A 261 6.95 -5.57 1.69
C LEU A 261 6.79 -6.39 0.41
N TRP A 262 5.89 -7.34 0.43
CA TRP A 262 5.57 -8.22 -0.69
C TRP A 262 4.15 -7.94 -1.17
N VAL A 263 3.99 -7.61 -2.45
CA VAL A 263 2.69 -7.47 -3.11
C VAL A 263 2.50 -8.69 -3.99
N LEU A 264 1.61 -9.59 -3.58
CA LEU A 264 1.39 -10.90 -4.17
C LEU A 264 0.09 -10.90 -4.99
N ARG A 265 0.18 -11.08 -6.30
CA ARG A 265 -0.96 -11.17 -7.23
C ARG A 265 -1.21 -12.61 -7.69
N ARG A 266 -0.47 -13.56 -7.11
CA ARG A 266 -0.60 -15.01 -7.30
C ARG A 266 -0.38 -15.75 -5.99
N ASP A 267 -0.78 -17.02 -5.96
CA ASP A 267 -0.53 -17.90 -4.82
C ASP A 267 0.96 -17.97 -4.48
N ALA A 268 1.25 -18.00 -3.19
CA ALA A 268 2.60 -18.10 -2.66
C ALA A 268 2.64 -18.99 -1.41
N ARG A 269 3.84 -19.42 -1.03
CA ARG A 269 4.12 -20.07 0.25
C ARG A 269 5.26 -19.34 0.93
N VAL A 270 5.14 -19.17 2.24
CA VAL A 270 6.23 -18.65 3.07
C VAL A 270 6.58 -19.72 4.07
N ARG A 271 7.85 -20.05 4.17
CA ARG A 271 8.36 -20.99 5.18
C ARG A 271 9.46 -20.34 6.02
N SER A 272 9.50 -20.69 7.28
CA SER A 272 10.63 -20.44 8.15
C SER A 272 11.38 -21.73 8.44
N GLU A 273 12.68 -21.62 8.68
CA GLU A 273 13.49 -22.73 9.17
C GLU A 273 13.37 -22.82 10.70
N GLU A 274 13.65 -23.98 11.24
CA GLU A 274 13.72 -24.15 12.69
C GLU A 274 14.81 -23.25 13.29
N GLY A 275 14.49 -22.53 14.37
CA GLY A 275 15.38 -21.53 14.93
C GLY A 275 15.46 -20.19 14.20
N SER A 276 14.78 -20.05 13.07
CA SER A 276 14.67 -18.79 12.30
C SER A 276 13.22 -18.36 12.16
N PRO A 277 12.61 -17.78 13.22
CA PRO A 277 11.20 -17.43 13.18
C PRO A 277 10.92 -16.26 12.26
N VAL A 278 9.68 -16.21 11.77
CA VAL A 278 9.17 -15.13 10.92
C VAL A 278 7.87 -14.62 11.48
N ALA A 279 7.73 -13.30 11.57
CA ALA A 279 6.45 -12.64 11.81
C ALA A 279 6.07 -11.80 10.61
N LEU A 280 4.86 -12.01 10.09
CA LEU A 280 4.29 -11.24 9.00
C LEU A 280 3.03 -10.52 9.47
N TYR A 281 2.81 -9.31 8.96
CA TYR A 281 1.50 -8.71 8.88
C TYR A 281 0.99 -8.85 7.46
N VAL A 282 -0.18 -9.44 7.31
CA VAL A 282 -0.78 -9.79 6.02
C VAL A 282 -2.07 -9.01 5.86
N PHE A 283 -2.13 -8.19 4.83
CA PHE A 283 -3.27 -7.38 4.48
C PHE A 283 -3.94 -7.93 3.22
N HIS A 284 -5.26 -8.11 3.30
CA HIS A 284 -6.13 -8.50 2.20
C HIS A 284 -6.99 -7.30 1.78
N PRO A 285 -6.55 -6.49 0.81
CA PRO A 285 -7.34 -5.36 0.34
C PRO A 285 -8.76 -5.79 -0.04
N PRO A 286 -9.79 -4.96 0.18
CA PRO A 286 -11.09 -5.21 -0.40
C PRO A 286 -10.97 -5.34 -1.92
N PRO A 287 -11.72 -6.26 -2.57
CA PRO A 287 -11.75 -6.32 -4.02
C PRO A 287 -12.24 -4.98 -4.57
N GLU A 288 -11.63 -4.51 -5.64
CA GLU A 288 -12.16 -3.37 -6.38
C GLU A 288 -13.58 -3.70 -6.85
N ALA A 289 -14.48 -2.74 -6.67
CA ALA A 289 -15.79 -2.86 -7.28
C ALA A 289 -15.56 -2.98 -8.79
N VAL A 290 -15.89 -4.12 -9.38
CA VAL A 290 -15.86 -4.28 -10.83
C VAL A 290 -16.84 -3.25 -11.38
N ALA A 291 -16.30 -2.14 -11.88
CA ALA A 291 -17.11 -1.14 -12.58
C ALA A 291 -17.86 -1.91 -13.67
N GLY A 292 -19.18 -2.00 -13.52
CA GLY A 292 -20.02 -2.73 -14.45
C GLY A 292 -19.69 -2.25 -15.85
N ARG A 293 -19.22 -3.18 -16.71
CA ARG A 293 -18.97 -2.97 -18.13
C ARG A 293 -20.29 -2.73 -18.85
#